data_e623bf3d0bc2d456c70f5bdf3b69b270
#
_entry.id   e623bf3d0bc2d456c70f5bdf3b69b270
#
_cell.length_a   1.000
_cell.length_b   1.000
_cell.length_c   1.000
_cell.angle_alpha   90.00
_cell.angle_beta   90.00
_cell.angle_gamma   90.00
#
_symmetry.space_group_name_H-M   'P 1'
#
loop_
_entity.id
_entity.type
_entity.pdbx_description
1 polymer ?
#
loop_
_entity_poly.entity_id
_entity_poly.type
_entity_poly.pdbx_seq_one_letter_code
_entity_poly.pdbx_strand_id
1 'polypeptide(L)'
;MRQYGLSMSPRSRNFLIIALCGVIPIIIAMQLPSDMWAEIGDLPAHPLVVHFAVVMLPVVALWTLFAIAKPAVFEKTFPYLFALSVVSTLSVITAKSSGISLSAAVGLPDAHAEAGERLVSVAIALSALILLLAGISKFWPKRAAVIGISVVAALVSVLVLPMTYIAGHSGAEATWKDAYAEAKEPISDGVSRFTMAEVQKRSTREDCWSVVNGNVYDLTSFIQRHPGGADDIAKMCGKDASENFLGQHEGQGEPETWLGTLKVGVLSN
;
A
#
# COMPACT_ATOMS: atom_id res chain seq x y z
N MET A 1 7.29 61.74 -1.04
CA MET A 1 7.03 60.34 -1.46
C MET A 1 6.47 59.58 -0.26
N ARG A 2 5.16 59.26 -0.23
CA ARG A 2 4.57 58.38 0.80
C ARG A 2 4.95 56.93 0.49
N GLN A 3 5.78 56.34 1.29
CA GLN A 3 6.01 54.91 1.28
C GLN A 3 4.71 54.21 1.74
N TYR A 4 3.94 53.65 0.80
CA TYR A 4 2.87 52.72 1.10
C TYR A 4 3.51 51.36 1.47
N GLY A 5 3.96 51.27 2.69
CA GLY A 5 4.30 49.97 3.28
C GLY A 5 3.01 49.13 3.40
N LEU A 6 2.81 48.16 2.55
CA LEU A 6 1.73 47.15 2.64
C LEU A 6 1.99 46.29 3.90
N SER A 7 1.60 46.82 5.09
CA SER A 7 1.66 46.05 6.32
C SER A 7 0.47 45.04 6.32
N MET A 8 0.75 43.78 6.06
CA MET A 8 -0.25 42.73 6.19
C MET A 8 -0.71 42.59 7.65
N SER A 9 -2.01 42.36 7.85
CA SER A 9 -2.51 42.05 9.17
C SER A 9 -1.88 40.76 9.72
N PRO A 10 -1.71 40.60 11.05
CA PRO A 10 -1.18 39.38 11.63
C PRO A 10 -1.96 38.13 11.19
N ARG A 11 -3.29 38.26 11.01
CA ARG A 11 -4.17 37.16 10.55
C ARG A 11 -3.88 36.75 9.12
N SER A 12 -3.66 37.71 8.22
CA SER A 12 -3.32 37.46 6.82
C SER A 12 -1.93 36.86 6.68
N ARG A 13 -0.98 37.34 7.47
CA ARG A 13 0.40 36.82 7.50
C ARG A 13 0.45 35.35 7.94
N ASN A 14 -0.24 35.00 9.05
CA ASN A 14 -0.29 33.62 9.53
C ASN A 14 -0.93 32.67 8.50
N PHE A 15 -2.01 33.09 7.85
CA PHE A 15 -2.63 32.32 6.80
C PHE A 15 -1.68 32.08 5.61
N LEU A 16 -0.98 33.12 5.18
CA LEU A 16 -0.01 33.04 4.09
C LEU A 16 1.14 32.06 4.43
N ILE A 17 1.66 32.13 5.66
CA ILE A 17 2.70 31.20 6.13
C ILE A 17 2.20 29.76 6.04
N ILE A 18 1.02 29.46 6.58
CA ILE A 18 0.42 28.12 6.50
C ILE A 18 0.27 27.67 5.05
N ALA A 19 -0.24 28.55 4.17
CA ALA A 19 -0.41 28.23 2.76
C ALA A 19 0.92 27.93 2.07
N LEU A 20 1.93 28.76 2.27
CA LEU A 20 3.27 28.57 1.67
C LEU A 20 3.94 27.29 2.20
N CYS A 21 3.87 27.05 3.52
CA CYS A 21 4.41 25.81 4.12
C CYS A 21 3.76 24.53 3.58
N GLY A 22 2.52 24.61 3.07
CA GLY A 22 1.86 23.46 2.46
C GLY A 22 2.08 23.36 0.95
N VAL A 23 1.93 24.47 0.23
CA VAL A 23 1.97 24.47 -1.25
C VAL A 23 3.40 24.25 -1.78
N ILE A 24 4.40 24.89 -1.18
CA ILE A 24 5.80 24.80 -1.66
C ILE A 24 6.33 23.36 -1.63
N PRO A 25 6.20 22.58 -0.54
CA PRO A 25 6.66 21.20 -0.53
C PRO A 25 5.99 20.30 -1.59
N ILE A 26 4.70 20.51 -1.85
CA ILE A 26 3.98 19.77 -2.90
C ILE A 26 4.57 20.09 -4.28
N ILE A 27 4.79 21.38 -4.60
CA ILE A 27 5.39 21.78 -5.87
C ILE A 27 6.79 21.19 -6.01
N ILE A 28 7.61 21.25 -4.97
CA ILE A 28 8.96 20.69 -4.98
C ILE A 28 8.90 19.18 -5.21
N ALA A 29 8.07 18.45 -4.46
CA ALA A 29 7.95 17.00 -4.59
C ALA A 29 7.56 16.54 -6.00
N MET A 30 6.74 17.33 -6.72
CA MET A 30 6.35 17.05 -8.10
C MET A 30 7.49 17.24 -9.12
N GLN A 31 8.56 17.94 -8.76
CA GLN A 31 9.71 18.20 -9.63
C GLN A 31 10.91 17.30 -9.33
N LEU A 32 10.86 16.55 -8.23
CA LEU A 32 11.96 15.64 -7.86
C LEU A 32 11.99 14.44 -8.79
N PRO A 33 13.19 13.99 -9.20
CA PRO A 33 13.34 12.80 -10.03
C PRO A 33 12.88 11.53 -9.27
N SER A 34 12.31 10.59 -10.00
CA SER A 34 11.70 9.38 -9.42
C SER A 34 12.72 8.45 -8.74
N ASP A 35 13.95 8.42 -9.23
CA ASP A 35 15.05 7.61 -8.71
C ASP A 35 15.50 8.02 -7.29
N MET A 36 15.27 9.28 -6.92
CA MET A 36 15.51 9.74 -5.54
C MET A 36 14.71 8.94 -4.49
N TRP A 37 13.62 8.32 -4.90
CA TRP A 37 12.69 7.56 -4.05
C TRP A 37 12.68 6.06 -4.37
N ALA A 38 13.75 5.55 -5.00
CA ALA A 38 13.83 4.15 -5.39
C ALA A 38 13.86 3.21 -4.17
N GLU A 39 14.71 3.55 -3.19
CA GLU A 39 15.01 2.68 -2.05
C GLU A 39 15.04 3.46 -0.74
N ILE A 40 14.70 2.78 0.34
CA ILE A 40 14.91 3.22 1.74
C ILE A 40 15.71 2.11 2.42
N GLY A 41 17.00 2.38 2.71
CA GLY A 41 17.95 1.33 3.03
C GLY A 41 18.14 0.40 1.83
N ASP A 42 18.06 -0.90 2.05
CA ASP A 42 18.21 -1.92 1.01
C ASP A 42 16.85 -2.45 0.49
N LEU A 43 15.76 -1.70 0.74
CA LEU A 43 14.40 -2.13 0.37
C LEU A 43 13.74 -1.13 -0.58
N PRO A 44 12.94 -1.61 -1.56
CA PRO A 44 12.14 -0.72 -2.40
C PRO A 44 11.25 0.19 -1.54
N ALA A 45 11.30 1.50 -1.79
CA ALA A 45 10.56 2.48 -1.00
C ALA A 45 9.04 2.41 -1.22
N HIS A 46 8.62 1.99 -2.42
CA HIS A 46 7.21 1.98 -2.82
C HIS A 46 6.28 1.23 -1.85
N PRO A 47 6.54 -0.03 -1.46
CA PRO A 47 5.67 -0.75 -0.52
C PRO A 47 5.55 -0.06 0.85
N LEU A 48 6.63 0.55 1.33
CA LEU A 48 6.64 1.25 2.63
C LEU A 48 5.77 2.52 2.61
N VAL A 49 5.93 3.33 1.55
CA VAL A 49 5.23 4.62 1.45
C VAL A 49 3.74 4.46 1.13
N VAL A 50 3.39 3.46 0.32
CA VAL A 50 1.99 3.16 -0.05
C VAL A 50 1.13 2.90 1.18
N HIS A 51 1.61 2.15 2.17
CA HIS A 51 0.85 1.87 3.39
C HIS A 51 0.43 3.15 4.13
N PHE A 52 1.32 4.14 4.18
CA PHE A 52 0.99 5.42 4.78
C PHE A 52 -0.05 6.20 3.94
N ALA A 53 0.13 6.24 2.62
CA ALA A 53 -0.77 6.95 1.71
C ALA A 53 -2.21 6.42 1.76
N VAL A 54 -2.39 5.08 1.70
CA VAL A 54 -3.72 4.43 1.68
C VAL A 54 -4.48 4.56 3.01
N VAL A 55 -3.79 4.84 4.10
CA VAL A 55 -4.42 5.08 5.42
C VAL A 55 -4.71 6.56 5.63
N MET A 56 -3.71 7.42 5.42
CA MET A 56 -3.81 8.83 5.78
C MET A 56 -4.75 9.62 4.87
N LEU A 57 -4.78 9.33 3.57
CA LEU A 57 -5.63 10.06 2.65
C LEU A 57 -7.15 9.86 2.92
N PRO A 58 -7.67 8.65 3.16
CA PRO A 58 -9.04 8.45 3.66
C PRO A 58 -9.33 9.17 4.99
N VAL A 59 -8.39 9.18 5.92
CA VAL A 59 -8.54 9.92 7.20
C VAL A 59 -8.73 11.41 6.95
N VAL A 60 -7.94 12.01 6.05
CA VAL A 60 -8.10 13.41 5.64
C VAL A 60 -9.48 13.65 5.02
N ALA A 61 -9.92 12.76 4.13
CA ALA A 61 -11.21 12.86 3.47
C ALA A 61 -12.38 12.82 4.46
N LEU A 62 -12.36 11.85 5.37
CA LEU A 62 -13.39 11.71 6.42
C LEU A 62 -13.38 12.90 7.39
N TRP A 63 -12.21 13.37 7.79
CA TRP A 63 -12.09 14.56 8.64
C TRP A 63 -12.61 15.81 7.92
N THR A 64 -12.31 15.97 6.63
CA THR A 64 -12.84 17.08 5.83
C THR A 64 -14.35 17.07 5.78
N LEU A 65 -14.99 15.91 5.53
CA LEU A 65 -16.44 15.77 5.54
C LEU A 65 -17.06 16.16 6.92
N PHE A 66 -16.45 15.65 7.97
CA PHE A 66 -16.89 15.98 9.33
C PHE A 66 -16.74 17.48 9.65
N ALA A 67 -15.62 18.08 9.27
CA ALA A 67 -15.33 19.48 9.51
C ALA A 67 -16.24 20.41 8.71
N ILE A 68 -16.56 20.07 7.44
CA ILE A 68 -17.53 20.82 6.61
C ILE A 68 -18.92 20.81 7.25
N ALA A 69 -19.35 19.66 7.79
CA ALA A 69 -20.64 19.53 8.47
C ALA A 69 -20.70 20.35 9.78
N LYS A 70 -19.56 20.73 10.35
CA LYS A 70 -19.43 21.48 11.60
C LYS A 70 -18.44 22.64 11.44
N PRO A 71 -18.85 23.80 10.89
CA PRO A 71 -17.96 24.93 10.56
C PRO A 71 -17.08 25.42 11.73
N ALA A 72 -17.57 25.37 12.96
CA ALA A 72 -16.78 25.71 14.14
C ALA A 72 -15.61 24.72 14.39
N VAL A 73 -15.79 23.46 14.02
CA VAL A 73 -14.71 22.46 14.06
C VAL A 73 -13.70 22.74 12.96
N PHE A 74 -14.17 23.04 11.74
CA PHE A 74 -13.30 23.39 10.64
C PHE A 74 -12.39 24.58 10.97
N GLU A 75 -12.96 25.67 11.46
CA GLU A 75 -12.20 26.88 11.84
C GLU A 75 -11.12 26.59 12.88
N LYS A 76 -11.45 25.78 13.88
CA LYS A 76 -10.53 25.43 14.98
C LYS A 76 -9.44 24.44 14.53
N THR A 77 -9.76 23.49 13.65
CA THR A 77 -8.86 22.39 13.30
C THR A 77 -8.21 22.54 11.93
N PHE A 78 -8.55 23.57 11.16
CA PHE A 78 -8.02 23.79 9.80
C PHE A 78 -6.49 23.65 9.70
N PRO A 79 -5.65 24.25 10.57
CA PRO A 79 -4.19 24.14 10.41
C PRO A 79 -3.69 22.69 10.47
N TYR A 80 -4.29 21.88 11.35
CA TYR A 80 -3.94 20.45 11.51
C TYR A 80 -4.47 19.62 10.36
N LEU A 81 -5.72 19.86 9.95
CA LEU A 81 -6.33 19.18 8.79
C LEU A 81 -5.55 19.48 7.51
N PHE A 82 -5.17 20.74 7.30
CA PHE A 82 -4.38 21.14 6.13
C PHE A 82 -2.97 20.53 6.19
N ALA A 83 -2.28 20.57 7.33
CA ALA A 83 -0.96 19.95 7.48
C ALA A 83 -1.03 18.44 7.19
N LEU A 84 -2.03 17.74 7.72
CA LEU A 84 -2.22 16.32 7.45
C LEU A 84 -2.54 16.06 5.97
N SER A 85 -3.34 16.92 5.33
CA SER A 85 -3.62 16.80 3.89
C SER A 85 -2.36 16.97 3.04
N VAL A 86 -1.48 17.90 3.40
CA VAL A 86 -0.19 18.10 2.74
C VAL A 86 0.71 16.87 2.89
N VAL A 87 0.87 16.36 4.12
CA VAL A 87 1.67 15.15 4.38
C VAL A 87 1.13 13.95 3.61
N SER A 88 -0.21 13.77 3.58
CA SER A 88 -0.85 12.71 2.80
C SER A 88 -0.62 12.88 1.31
N THR A 89 -0.72 14.10 0.78
CA THR A 89 -0.44 14.39 -0.63
C THR A 89 1.02 14.11 -0.99
N LEU A 90 1.96 14.52 -0.14
CA LEU A 90 3.39 14.22 -0.32
C LEU A 90 3.64 12.72 -0.35
N SER A 91 3.02 11.95 0.55
CA SER A 91 3.17 10.49 0.54
C SER A 91 2.60 9.83 -0.72
N VAL A 92 1.47 10.32 -1.26
CA VAL A 92 0.92 9.82 -2.54
C VAL A 92 1.85 10.15 -3.71
N ILE A 93 2.43 11.36 -3.75
CA ILE A 93 3.41 11.75 -4.78
C ILE A 93 4.67 10.87 -4.67
N THR A 94 5.19 10.68 -3.46
CA THR A 94 6.36 9.81 -3.23
C THR A 94 6.06 8.35 -3.59
N ALA A 95 4.86 7.85 -3.25
CA ALA A 95 4.43 6.50 -3.65
C ALA A 95 4.39 6.34 -5.18
N LYS A 96 3.84 7.32 -5.91
CA LYS A 96 3.88 7.32 -7.38
C LYS A 96 5.32 7.30 -7.91
N SER A 97 6.17 8.20 -7.43
CA SER A 97 7.56 8.33 -7.89
C SER A 97 8.37 7.06 -7.61
N SER A 98 8.26 6.50 -6.40
CA SER A 98 8.91 5.23 -6.04
C SER A 98 8.35 4.04 -6.82
N GLY A 99 7.05 4.06 -7.18
CA GLY A 99 6.44 3.06 -8.05
C GLY A 99 6.99 3.09 -9.48
N ILE A 100 7.24 4.26 -10.04
CA ILE A 100 7.91 4.42 -11.33
C ILE A 100 9.32 3.82 -11.29
N SER A 101 10.09 4.07 -10.24
CA SER A 101 11.42 3.48 -10.08
C SER A 101 11.38 1.96 -9.93
N LEU A 102 10.45 1.43 -9.14
CA LEU A 102 10.26 -0.02 -8.97
C LEU A 102 9.84 -0.69 -10.28
N SER A 103 9.04 -0.01 -11.10
CA SER A 103 8.55 -0.56 -12.39
C SER A 103 9.66 -0.90 -13.37
N ALA A 104 10.80 -0.23 -13.29
CA ALA A 104 11.97 -0.53 -14.10
C ALA A 104 12.55 -1.92 -13.80
N ALA A 105 12.37 -2.43 -12.57
CA ALA A 105 12.86 -3.74 -12.13
C ALA A 105 11.82 -4.86 -12.31
N VAL A 106 10.52 -4.59 -12.06
CA VAL A 106 9.50 -5.66 -11.98
C VAL A 106 8.37 -5.51 -13.02
N GLY A 107 8.41 -4.47 -13.85
CA GLY A 107 7.30 -4.09 -14.71
C GLY A 107 6.25 -3.25 -13.98
N LEU A 108 5.42 -2.54 -14.74
CA LEU A 108 4.33 -1.71 -14.19
C LEU A 108 3.01 -2.11 -14.85
N PRO A 109 2.03 -2.60 -14.09
CA PRO A 109 0.69 -2.79 -14.60
C PRO A 109 0.04 -1.43 -14.91
N ASP A 110 -0.39 -1.20 -16.16
CA ASP A 110 -0.98 0.06 -16.63
C ASP A 110 -2.11 0.56 -15.73
N ALA A 111 -3.00 -0.35 -15.33
CA ALA A 111 -4.14 -0.02 -14.47
C ALA A 111 -3.72 0.53 -13.09
N HIS A 112 -2.64 -0.02 -12.50
CA HIS A 112 -2.11 0.46 -11.22
C HIS A 112 -1.45 1.84 -11.36
N ALA A 113 -0.68 2.04 -12.43
CA ALA A 113 -0.06 3.34 -12.74
C ALA A 113 -1.10 4.43 -12.91
N GLU A 114 -2.16 4.17 -13.70
CA GLU A 114 -3.25 5.11 -13.93
C GLU A 114 -4.02 5.43 -12.64
N ALA A 115 -4.29 4.43 -11.80
CA ALA A 115 -4.92 4.63 -10.50
C ALA A 115 -4.07 5.52 -9.58
N GLY A 116 -2.75 5.33 -9.56
CA GLY A 116 -1.80 6.16 -8.83
C GLY A 116 -1.80 7.62 -9.30
N GLU A 117 -1.82 7.88 -10.61
CA GLU A 117 -1.88 9.24 -11.18
C GLU A 117 -3.16 9.97 -10.81
N ARG A 118 -4.29 9.28 -10.92
CA ARG A 118 -5.59 9.81 -10.52
C ARG A 118 -5.62 10.14 -9.03
N LEU A 119 -5.04 9.29 -8.20
CA LEU A 119 -4.98 9.49 -6.75
C LEU A 119 -4.14 10.71 -6.38
N VAL A 120 -2.98 10.94 -7.04
CA VAL A 120 -2.17 12.17 -6.87
C VAL A 120 -3.01 13.40 -7.18
N SER A 121 -3.73 13.40 -8.32
CA SER A 121 -4.54 14.54 -8.76
C SER A 121 -5.63 14.88 -7.76
N VAL A 122 -6.32 13.88 -7.24
CA VAL A 122 -7.41 14.04 -6.26
C VAL A 122 -6.88 14.47 -4.88
N ALA A 123 -5.72 13.97 -4.45
CA ALA A 123 -5.07 14.38 -3.20
C ALA A 123 -4.66 15.87 -3.24
N ILE A 124 -4.07 16.33 -4.35
CA ILE A 124 -3.73 17.73 -4.56
C ILE A 124 -5.00 18.60 -4.57
N ALA A 125 -6.03 18.17 -5.30
CA ALA A 125 -7.31 18.88 -5.35
C ALA A 125 -7.95 19.02 -3.96
N LEU A 126 -7.96 17.97 -3.15
CA LEU A 126 -8.50 17.99 -1.80
C LEU A 126 -7.72 18.97 -0.90
N SER A 127 -6.39 18.93 -0.93
CA SER A 127 -5.55 19.87 -0.16
C SER A 127 -5.78 21.33 -0.59
N ALA A 128 -5.89 21.58 -1.89
CA ALA A 128 -6.18 22.89 -2.43
C ALA A 128 -7.58 23.39 -2.01
N LEU A 129 -8.59 22.53 -2.02
CA LEU A 129 -9.96 22.87 -1.61
C LEU A 129 -10.05 23.15 -0.11
N ILE A 130 -9.34 22.40 0.75
CA ILE A 130 -9.24 22.68 2.20
C ILE A 130 -8.65 24.08 2.43
N LEU A 131 -7.55 24.41 1.74
CA LEU A 131 -6.92 25.71 1.84
C LEU A 131 -7.82 26.83 1.30
N LEU A 132 -8.46 26.62 0.15
CA LEU A 132 -9.37 27.56 -0.48
C LEU A 132 -10.60 27.83 0.40
N LEU A 133 -11.20 26.79 0.98
CA LEU A 133 -12.32 26.90 1.91
C LEU A 133 -11.95 27.77 3.12
N ALA A 134 -10.77 27.53 3.71
CA ALA A 134 -10.28 28.36 4.82
C ALA A 134 -10.03 29.80 4.41
N GLY A 135 -9.45 30.03 3.22
CA GLY A 135 -9.22 31.39 2.69
C GLY A 135 -10.53 32.13 2.45
N ILE A 136 -11.49 31.52 1.78
CA ILE A 136 -12.79 32.13 1.51
C ILE A 136 -13.56 32.40 2.79
N SER A 137 -13.61 31.42 3.71
CA SER A 137 -14.29 31.57 5.00
C SER A 137 -13.71 32.73 5.82
N LYS A 138 -12.40 32.98 5.68
CA LYS A 138 -11.71 34.01 6.47
C LYS A 138 -11.71 35.41 5.82
N PHE A 139 -11.51 35.50 4.52
CA PHE A 139 -11.28 36.77 3.83
C PHE A 139 -12.46 37.23 2.98
N TRP A 140 -13.35 36.30 2.56
CA TRP A 140 -14.48 36.61 1.72
C TRP A 140 -15.70 35.73 2.05
N PRO A 141 -16.27 35.84 3.26
CA PRO A 141 -17.24 34.90 3.79
C PRO A 141 -18.66 35.08 3.18
N LYS A 142 -18.73 35.14 1.83
CA LYS A 142 -20.02 35.11 1.13
C LYS A 142 -20.59 33.71 1.24
N ARG A 143 -21.79 33.59 1.84
CA ARG A 143 -22.45 32.32 2.12
C ARG A 143 -22.49 31.39 0.91
N ALA A 144 -22.83 31.89 -0.26
CA ALA A 144 -22.89 31.11 -1.50
C ALA A 144 -21.51 30.54 -1.91
N ALA A 145 -20.42 31.33 -1.75
CA ALA A 145 -19.07 30.88 -2.07
C ALA A 145 -18.60 29.80 -1.09
N VAL A 146 -18.81 30.01 0.22
CA VAL A 146 -18.47 29.01 1.24
C VAL A 146 -19.22 27.70 1.01
N ILE A 147 -20.53 27.75 0.76
CA ILE A 147 -21.34 26.56 0.46
C ILE A 147 -20.84 25.89 -0.82
N GLY A 148 -20.61 26.63 -1.89
CA GLY A 148 -20.13 26.08 -3.17
C GLY A 148 -18.81 25.31 -3.02
N ILE A 149 -17.81 25.91 -2.37
CA ILE A 149 -16.51 25.25 -2.13
C ILE A 149 -16.67 24.06 -1.16
N SER A 150 -17.52 24.18 -0.13
CA SER A 150 -17.78 23.05 0.78
C SER A 150 -18.39 21.87 0.05
N VAL A 151 -19.34 22.09 -0.87
CA VAL A 151 -19.93 21.01 -1.68
C VAL A 151 -18.87 20.35 -2.57
N VAL A 152 -18.04 21.13 -3.26
CA VAL A 152 -16.98 20.58 -4.10
C VAL A 152 -15.97 19.79 -3.23
N ALA A 153 -15.55 20.34 -2.09
CA ALA A 153 -14.64 19.64 -1.18
C ALA A 153 -15.25 18.34 -0.63
N ALA A 154 -16.55 18.34 -0.35
CA ALA A 154 -17.27 17.12 0.09
C ALA A 154 -17.30 16.07 -1.02
N LEU A 155 -17.62 16.45 -2.26
CA LEU A 155 -17.63 15.54 -3.41
C LEU A 155 -16.25 14.94 -3.67
N VAL A 156 -15.19 15.75 -3.62
CA VAL A 156 -13.81 15.28 -3.78
C VAL A 156 -13.43 14.36 -2.63
N SER A 157 -13.82 14.66 -1.39
CA SER A 157 -13.57 13.79 -0.23
C SER A 157 -14.25 12.42 -0.38
N VAL A 158 -15.49 12.39 -0.86
CA VAL A 158 -16.19 11.13 -1.15
C VAL A 158 -15.48 10.35 -2.26
N LEU A 159 -14.98 11.04 -3.30
CA LEU A 159 -14.27 10.42 -4.42
C LEU A 159 -12.92 9.82 -4.01
N VAL A 160 -12.23 10.39 -3.03
CA VAL A 160 -10.96 9.88 -2.49
C VAL A 160 -11.10 8.44 -2.01
N LEU A 161 -12.21 8.08 -1.36
CA LEU A 161 -12.38 6.76 -0.74
C LEU A 161 -12.32 5.60 -1.75
N PRO A 162 -13.17 5.56 -2.80
CA PRO A 162 -13.08 4.52 -3.82
C PRO A 162 -11.79 4.59 -4.62
N MET A 163 -11.23 5.78 -4.89
CA MET A 163 -9.96 5.89 -5.61
C MET A 163 -8.79 5.30 -4.82
N THR A 164 -8.75 5.53 -3.50
CA THR A 164 -7.74 4.91 -2.64
C THR A 164 -7.89 3.38 -2.62
N TYR A 165 -9.14 2.88 -2.56
CA TYR A 165 -9.40 1.44 -2.65
C TYR A 165 -8.92 0.86 -3.98
N ILE A 166 -9.25 1.50 -5.11
CA ILE A 166 -8.85 1.03 -6.46
C ILE A 166 -7.32 1.00 -6.59
N ALA A 167 -6.63 2.06 -6.14
CA ALA A 167 -5.16 2.10 -6.19
C ALA A 167 -4.52 1.02 -5.30
N GLY A 168 -5.02 0.80 -4.09
CA GLY A 168 -4.54 -0.26 -3.20
C GLY A 168 -4.83 -1.66 -3.74
N HIS A 169 -6.05 -1.89 -4.23
CA HIS A 169 -6.47 -3.18 -4.78
C HIS A 169 -5.69 -3.56 -6.04
N SER A 170 -5.54 -2.63 -6.99
CA SER A 170 -4.77 -2.87 -8.21
C SER A 170 -3.30 -3.18 -7.93
N GLY A 171 -2.70 -2.56 -6.92
CA GLY A 171 -1.34 -2.87 -6.48
C GLY A 171 -1.23 -4.27 -5.84
N ALA A 172 -2.19 -4.63 -4.99
CA ALA A 172 -2.26 -5.96 -4.42
C ALA A 172 -2.49 -7.03 -5.50
N GLU A 173 -3.40 -6.78 -6.46
CA GLU A 173 -3.63 -7.68 -7.59
C GLU A 173 -2.36 -7.87 -8.42
N ALA A 174 -1.64 -6.78 -8.73
CA ALA A 174 -0.39 -6.82 -9.48
C ALA A 174 0.71 -7.64 -8.78
N THR A 175 0.71 -7.66 -7.45
CA THR A 175 1.72 -8.38 -6.65
C THR A 175 1.36 -9.85 -6.44
N TRP A 176 0.08 -10.15 -6.25
CA TRP A 176 -0.35 -11.45 -5.73
C TRP A 176 -1.10 -12.32 -6.72
N LYS A 177 -1.65 -11.76 -7.84
CA LYS A 177 -2.51 -12.49 -8.76
C LYS A 177 -1.84 -13.73 -9.36
N ASP A 178 -0.62 -13.56 -9.86
CA ASP A 178 0.12 -14.64 -10.50
C ASP A 178 0.60 -15.66 -9.46
N ALA A 179 1.10 -15.20 -8.31
CA ALA A 179 1.48 -16.05 -7.19
C ALA A 179 0.28 -16.86 -6.64
N TYR A 180 -0.91 -16.25 -6.58
CA TYR A 180 -2.14 -16.95 -6.19
C TYR A 180 -2.68 -17.87 -7.27
N ALA A 181 -2.53 -17.51 -8.55
CA ALA A 181 -2.92 -18.35 -9.66
C ALA A 181 -2.02 -19.61 -9.70
N GLU A 182 -0.71 -19.43 -9.58
CA GLU A 182 0.27 -20.52 -9.53
C GLU A 182 0.05 -21.44 -8.31
N ALA A 183 -0.31 -20.87 -7.16
CA ALA A 183 -0.66 -21.64 -5.96
C ALA A 183 -2.01 -22.37 -6.07
N LYS A 184 -2.94 -21.90 -6.92
CA LYS A 184 -4.28 -22.49 -7.13
C LYS A 184 -4.37 -23.44 -8.31
N GLU A 185 -3.43 -23.39 -9.26
CA GLU A 185 -3.46 -24.30 -10.39
C GLU A 185 -3.42 -25.75 -9.86
N PRO A 186 -4.48 -26.55 -10.08
CA PRO A 186 -4.32 -27.98 -9.97
C PRO A 186 -3.30 -28.35 -11.05
N ILE A 187 -2.20 -28.96 -10.62
CA ILE A 187 -1.10 -29.32 -11.51
C ILE A 187 -1.68 -30.15 -12.65
N SER A 188 -1.90 -29.52 -13.80
CA SER A 188 -2.39 -30.17 -15.00
C SER A 188 -1.22 -30.85 -15.73
N ASP A 189 -1.34 -32.14 -15.93
CA ASP A 189 -0.68 -33.02 -16.91
C ASP A 189 0.79 -32.81 -17.34
N GLY A 190 1.59 -32.19 -16.53
CA GLY A 190 3.05 -32.16 -16.57
C GLY A 190 3.66 -32.53 -15.25
N VAL A 191 2.84 -32.95 -14.29
CA VAL A 191 3.23 -33.18 -12.91
C VAL A 191 4.05 -34.43 -12.77
N SER A 192 5.23 -34.26 -12.26
CA SER A 192 6.02 -35.38 -11.74
C SER A 192 5.19 -36.16 -10.72
N ARG A 193 4.93 -37.42 -10.98
CA ARG A 193 4.25 -38.33 -10.06
C ARG A 193 5.32 -39.13 -9.35
N PHE A 194 5.26 -39.17 -8.04
CA PHE A 194 6.24 -39.87 -7.22
C PHE A 194 5.54 -40.92 -6.36
N THR A 195 6.15 -42.07 -6.26
CA THR A 195 5.72 -43.11 -5.32
C THR A 195 6.20 -42.79 -3.90
N MET A 196 5.52 -43.31 -2.89
CA MET A 196 6.00 -43.18 -1.49
C MET A 196 7.41 -43.74 -1.31
N ALA A 197 7.79 -44.78 -2.08
CA ALA A 197 9.12 -45.36 -2.04
C ALA A 197 10.21 -44.40 -2.57
N GLU A 198 9.88 -43.51 -3.51
CA GLU A 198 10.80 -42.46 -3.98
C GLU A 198 10.93 -41.34 -2.96
N VAL A 199 9.85 -40.96 -2.31
CA VAL A 199 9.87 -39.97 -1.21
C VAL A 199 10.71 -40.50 -0.03
N GLN A 200 10.55 -41.76 0.35
CA GLN A 200 11.32 -42.40 1.43
C GLN A 200 12.83 -42.43 1.18
N LYS A 201 13.28 -42.44 -0.07
CA LYS A 201 14.73 -42.38 -0.36
C LYS A 201 15.33 -41.00 -0.06
N ARG A 202 14.51 -39.97 0.02
CA ARG A 202 14.89 -38.59 0.28
C ARG A 202 14.56 -38.19 1.72
N SER A 203 15.20 -38.86 2.66
CA SER A 203 14.87 -38.77 4.10
C SER A 203 15.97 -38.15 4.94
N THR A 204 16.99 -37.54 4.31
CA THR A 204 18.08 -36.84 5.01
C THR A 204 17.85 -35.34 5.06
N ARG A 205 18.62 -34.60 5.85
CA ARG A 205 18.55 -33.13 5.88
C ARG A 205 19.03 -32.48 4.59
N GLU A 206 19.91 -33.14 3.89
CA GLU A 206 20.53 -32.68 2.64
C GLU A 206 19.66 -33.00 1.40
N ASP A 207 18.73 -33.97 1.57
CA ASP A 207 17.76 -34.38 0.54
C ASP A 207 16.48 -34.82 1.25
N CYS A 208 15.59 -33.85 1.50
CA CYS A 208 14.41 -34.01 2.34
C CYS A 208 13.14 -33.75 1.57
N TRP A 209 12.46 -34.86 1.22
CA TRP A 209 11.12 -34.75 0.66
C TRP A 209 10.07 -35.23 1.67
N SER A 210 8.87 -34.66 1.58
CA SER A 210 7.74 -35.06 2.41
C SER A 210 6.44 -35.01 1.63
N VAL A 211 5.44 -35.74 2.07
CA VAL A 211 4.08 -35.69 1.52
C VAL A 211 3.18 -34.91 2.48
N VAL A 212 2.36 -34.00 1.94
CA VAL A 212 1.25 -33.38 2.66
C VAL A 212 0.03 -33.35 1.77
N ASN A 213 -1.07 -33.95 2.21
CA ASN A 213 -2.35 -34.01 1.47
C ASN A 213 -2.19 -34.52 0.02
N GLY A 214 -1.38 -35.59 -0.15
CA GLY A 214 -1.15 -36.21 -1.46
C GLY A 214 -0.22 -35.43 -2.39
N ASN A 215 0.34 -34.31 -1.96
CA ASN A 215 1.34 -33.55 -2.69
C ASN A 215 2.73 -33.82 -2.15
N VAL A 216 3.72 -33.83 -3.03
CA VAL A 216 5.13 -34.07 -2.68
C VAL A 216 5.87 -32.74 -2.67
N TYR A 217 6.62 -32.49 -1.61
CA TYR A 217 7.35 -31.24 -1.38
C TYR A 217 8.82 -31.50 -1.15
N ASP A 218 9.70 -30.68 -1.73
CA ASP A 218 11.13 -30.65 -1.41
C ASP A 218 11.38 -29.63 -0.29
N LEU A 219 11.59 -30.14 0.91
CA LEU A 219 11.81 -29.33 2.11
C LEU A 219 13.29 -29.02 2.37
N THR A 220 14.21 -29.52 1.55
CA THR A 220 15.67 -29.43 1.75
C THR A 220 16.12 -28.01 2.06
N SER A 221 15.75 -27.05 1.22
CA SER A 221 16.14 -25.65 1.39
C SER A 221 15.39 -24.92 2.53
N PHE A 222 14.28 -25.50 3.01
CA PHE A 222 13.44 -24.90 4.03
C PHE A 222 13.78 -25.32 5.45
N ILE A 223 14.49 -26.46 5.65
CA ILE A 223 14.82 -27.01 6.96
C ILE A 223 15.39 -25.94 7.89
N GLN A 224 16.41 -25.21 7.46
CA GLN A 224 17.10 -24.19 8.27
C GLN A 224 16.29 -22.90 8.46
N ARG A 225 15.25 -22.70 7.66
CA ARG A 225 14.42 -21.49 7.66
C ARG A 225 13.09 -21.66 8.38
N HIS A 226 12.76 -22.88 8.82
CA HIS A 226 11.50 -23.15 9.48
C HIS A 226 11.43 -22.47 10.86
N PRO A 227 10.43 -21.62 11.13
CA PRO A 227 10.33 -20.89 12.41
C PRO A 227 10.22 -21.79 13.64
N GLY A 228 9.61 -22.98 13.52
CA GLY A 228 9.50 -23.99 14.57
C GLY A 228 10.80 -24.76 14.86
N GLY A 229 11.84 -24.54 14.05
CA GLY A 229 13.14 -25.20 14.18
C GLY A 229 13.40 -26.26 13.12
N ALA A 230 14.69 -26.46 12.83
CA ALA A 230 15.15 -27.40 11.79
C ALA A 230 14.84 -28.86 12.12
N ASP A 231 14.81 -29.22 13.40
CA ASP A 231 14.59 -30.59 13.84
C ASP A 231 13.17 -31.08 13.58
N ASP A 232 12.18 -30.20 13.61
CA ASP A 232 10.78 -30.57 13.37
C ASP A 232 10.53 -30.89 11.89
N ILE A 233 11.15 -30.13 10.97
CA ILE A 233 11.12 -30.48 9.55
C ILE A 233 11.90 -31.78 9.27
N ALA A 234 13.08 -31.93 9.86
CA ALA A 234 13.92 -33.11 9.63
C ALA A 234 13.24 -34.44 10.02
N LYS A 235 12.35 -34.43 11.00
CA LYS A 235 11.55 -35.60 11.40
C LYS A 235 10.52 -36.03 10.34
N MET A 236 10.15 -35.13 9.43
CA MET A 236 9.15 -35.36 8.40
C MET A 236 9.76 -35.81 7.06
N CYS A 237 11.09 -35.74 6.92
CA CYS A 237 11.78 -36.20 5.70
C CYS A 237 11.50 -37.67 5.42
N GLY A 238 11.14 -37.98 4.17
CA GLY A 238 10.84 -39.34 3.71
C GLY A 238 9.47 -39.87 4.12
N LYS A 239 8.58 -39.06 4.71
CA LYS A 239 7.30 -39.50 5.29
C LYS A 239 6.10 -38.72 4.73
N ASP A 240 4.91 -39.30 4.95
CA ASP A 240 3.67 -38.56 4.91
C ASP A 240 3.51 -37.76 6.21
N ALA A 241 3.56 -36.45 6.10
CA ALA A 241 3.48 -35.52 7.21
C ALA A 241 2.11 -34.78 7.25
N SER A 242 1.10 -35.26 6.53
CA SER A 242 -0.21 -34.62 6.43
C SER A 242 -0.82 -34.33 7.80
N GLU A 243 -0.87 -35.33 8.69
CA GLU A 243 -1.41 -35.17 10.05
C GLU A 243 -0.58 -34.18 10.89
N ASN A 244 0.75 -34.26 10.79
CA ASN A 244 1.64 -33.38 11.54
C ASN A 244 1.48 -31.92 11.07
N PHE A 245 1.41 -31.70 9.77
CA PHE A 245 1.23 -30.36 9.20
C PHE A 245 -0.12 -29.78 9.59
N LEU A 246 -1.21 -30.51 9.41
CA LEU A 246 -2.55 -30.06 9.80
C LEU A 246 -2.64 -29.81 11.30
N GLY A 247 -2.11 -30.69 12.14
CA GLY A 247 -2.17 -30.54 13.58
C GLY A 247 -1.43 -29.31 14.12
N GLN A 248 -0.43 -28.79 13.40
CA GLN A 248 0.34 -27.60 13.79
C GLN A 248 -0.13 -26.32 13.11
N HIS A 249 -0.69 -26.43 11.89
CA HIS A 249 -0.90 -25.27 10.99
C HIS A 249 -2.33 -25.16 10.44
N GLU A 250 -3.28 -25.95 10.94
CA GLU A 250 -4.66 -25.89 10.49
C GLU A 250 -5.24 -24.47 10.64
N GLY A 251 -5.75 -23.91 9.54
CA GLY A 251 -6.31 -22.57 9.50
C GLY A 251 -5.29 -21.43 9.45
N GLN A 252 -3.99 -21.71 9.33
CA GLN A 252 -2.94 -20.72 9.18
C GLN A 252 -2.55 -20.60 7.71
N GLY A 253 -2.97 -19.50 7.04
CA GLY A 253 -2.73 -19.32 5.61
C GLY A 253 -1.25 -19.14 5.22
N GLU A 254 -0.40 -18.64 6.11
CA GLU A 254 1.01 -18.40 5.85
C GLU A 254 1.83 -19.71 5.68
N PRO A 255 1.74 -20.71 6.56
CA PRO A 255 2.40 -22.01 6.35
C PRO A 255 1.96 -22.73 5.07
N GLU A 256 0.67 -22.64 4.72
CA GLU A 256 0.14 -23.24 3.49
C GLU A 256 0.74 -22.57 2.25
N THR A 257 0.88 -21.25 2.27
CA THR A 257 1.50 -20.47 1.18
C THR A 257 2.98 -20.85 1.00
N TRP A 258 3.74 -20.91 2.09
CA TRP A 258 5.14 -21.35 2.05
C TRP A 258 5.29 -22.79 1.54
N LEU A 259 4.45 -23.69 2.00
CA LEU A 259 4.47 -25.08 1.55
C LEU A 259 4.22 -25.17 0.04
N GLY A 260 3.29 -24.37 -0.49
CA GLY A 260 2.98 -24.31 -1.92
C GLY A 260 4.20 -24.03 -2.82
N THR A 261 5.13 -23.16 -2.36
CA THR A 261 6.36 -22.82 -3.10
C THR A 261 7.39 -23.94 -3.17
N LEU A 262 7.24 -24.98 -2.35
CA LEU A 262 8.18 -26.10 -2.25
C LEU A 262 7.66 -27.37 -2.95
N LYS A 263 6.52 -27.29 -3.61
CA LYS A 263 5.87 -28.42 -4.25
C LYS A 263 6.65 -28.88 -5.48
N VAL A 264 6.96 -30.18 -5.55
CA VAL A 264 7.67 -30.80 -6.66
C VAL A 264 6.81 -31.80 -7.45
N GLY A 265 5.66 -32.19 -6.92
CA GLY A 265 4.77 -33.13 -7.60
C GLY A 265 3.61 -33.63 -6.75
N VAL A 266 3.02 -34.74 -7.17
CA VAL A 266 1.95 -35.42 -6.44
C VAL A 266 2.32 -36.88 -6.16
N LEU A 267 1.77 -37.43 -5.07
CA LEU A 267 1.90 -38.85 -4.76
C LEU A 267 1.09 -39.65 -5.76
N SER A 268 1.71 -40.65 -6.41
CA SER A 268 1.00 -41.65 -7.19
C SER A 268 0.51 -42.74 -6.26
N ASN A 269 -0.73 -43.16 -6.47
CA ASN A 269 -1.27 -44.35 -5.80
C ASN A 269 -0.52 -45.62 -6.21
#